data_331481b83c4fd6ed3c64e2a9903af22a
#
_entry.id   331481b83c4fd6ed3c64e2a9903af22a
#
_cell.length_a   1.000
_cell.length_b   1.000
_cell.length_c   1.000
_cell.angle_alpha   90.00
_cell.angle_beta   90.00
_cell.angle_gamma   90.00
#
_symmetry.space_group_name_H-M   'P 1'
#
loop_
_entity.id
_entity.type
_entity.pdbx_description
1 polymer ?
#
loop_
_entity_poly.entity_id
_entity_poly.type
_entity_poly.pdbx_seq_one_letter_code
_entity_poly.pdbx_strand_id
1 'polypeptide(L)'
;MNVDFKARPFFLDESDIAWVQDCMKKMTVEEKVSHLFCILIKDKPVEEMAAEMDALGFYPGGYMTDVFPARKVKENFKKLQARTGIPLLFASNLE
;
A
#
# COMPACT_ATOMS: atom_id res chain seq x y z
N MET A 1 10.01 -11.13 17.22
CA MET A 1 10.50 -11.76 15.98
C MET A 1 11.73 -11.01 15.48
N ASN A 2 12.83 -11.72 15.32
CA ASN A 2 14.05 -11.11 14.80
C ASN A 2 14.16 -11.40 13.31
N VAL A 3 14.06 -10.35 12.51
CA VAL A 3 14.21 -10.42 11.06
C VAL A 3 15.55 -9.80 10.69
N ASP A 4 16.36 -10.54 9.95
CA ASP A 4 17.61 -10.01 9.42
C ASP A 4 17.34 -9.33 8.07
N PHE A 5 17.13 -8.02 8.09
CA PHE A 5 16.82 -7.24 6.89
C PHE A 5 18.02 -7.08 5.95
N LYS A 6 19.24 -7.40 6.39
CA LYS A 6 20.42 -7.38 5.52
C LYS A 6 20.55 -8.65 4.70
N ALA A 7 19.96 -9.74 5.17
CA ALA A 7 19.98 -11.04 4.52
C ALA A 7 18.89 -11.15 3.45
N ARG A 8 18.99 -12.23 2.65
CA ARG A 8 17.97 -12.62 1.69
C ARG A 8 16.61 -12.76 2.41
N PRO A 9 15.51 -12.35 1.83
CA PRO A 9 15.35 -11.78 0.48
C PRO A 9 15.45 -10.25 0.44
N PHE A 10 15.73 -9.58 1.54
CA PHE A 10 15.57 -8.13 1.66
C PHE A 10 16.78 -7.34 1.18
N PHE A 11 17.99 -7.74 1.57
CA PHE A 11 19.25 -7.05 1.19
C PHE A 11 19.24 -5.54 1.43
N LEU A 12 18.66 -5.09 2.55
CA LEU A 12 18.53 -3.67 2.86
C LEU A 12 19.81 -3.13 3.51
N ASP A 13 20.12 -1.87 3.23
CA ASP A 13 21.17 -1.16 3.94
C ASP A 13 20.67 -0.57 5.27
N GLU A 14 21.55 0.07 6.03
CA GLU A 14 21.22 0.58 7.36
C GLU A 14 20.17 1.69 7.33
N SER A 15 20.21 2.57 6.32
CA SER A 15 19.23 3.65 6.20
C SER A 15 17.83 3.12 5.87
N ASP A 16 17.77 2.11 5.02
CA ASP A 16 16.52 1.45 4.68
C ASP A 16 15.91 0.74 5.89
N ILE A 17 16.76 0.03 6.64
CA ILE A 17 16.32 -0.67 7.85
C ILE A 17 15.79 0.32 8.88
N ALA A 18 16.48 1.44 9.07
CA ALA A 18 16.04 2.48 10.00
C ALA A 18 14.67 3.03 9.61
N TRP A 19 14.44 3.24 8.32
CA TRP A 19 13.16 3.71 7.82
C TRP A 19 12.04 2.69 8.10
N VAL A 20 12.28 1.41 7.81
CA VAL A 20 11.30 0.34 8.08
C VAL A 20 10.96 0.27 9.56
N GLN A 21 11.97 0.30 10.43
CA GLN A 21 11.76 0.25 11.87
C GLN A 21 10.99 1.45 12.38
N ASP A 22 11.28 2.64 11.87
CA ASP A 22 10.56 3.86 12.23
C ASP A 22 9.09 3.79 11.83
N CYS A 23 8.79 3.35 10.61
CA CYS A 23 7.43 3.13 10.16
C CYS A 23 6.69 2.14 11.06
N MET A 24 7.32 1.03 11.37
CA MET A 24 6.73 -0.01 12.22
C MET A 24 6.40 0.51 13.62
N LYS A 25 7.26 1.37 14.18
CA LYS A 25 7.02 1.96 15.51
C LYS A 25 5.85 2.93 15.51
N LYS A 26 5.65 3.65 14.42
CA LYS A 26 4.58 4.67 14.31
C LYS A 26 3.22 4.08 13.99
N MET A 27 3.18 2.89 13.43
CA MET A 27 1.92 2.25 13.04
C MET A 27 1.24 1.58 14.24
N THR A 28 -0.07 1.78 14.33
CA THR A 28 -0.90 1.02 15.27
C THR A 28 -1.05 -0.43 14.81
N VAL A 29 -1.56 -1.30 15.66
CA VAL A 29 -1.85 -2.69 15.29
C VAL A 29 -2.87 -2.73 14.15
N GLU A 30 -3.90 -1.90 14.21
CA GLU A 30 -4.94 -1.79 13.19
C GLU A 30 -4.35 -1.38 11.85
N GLU A 31 -3.44 -0.42 11.84
CA GLU A 31 -2.76 0.02 10.62
C GLU A 31 -1.89 -1.09 10.03
N LYS A 32 -1.17 -1.81 10.88
CA LYS A 32 -0.35 -2.95 10.45
C LYS A 32 -1.20 -4.05 9.82
N VAL A 33 -2.34 -4.36 10.44
CA VAL A 33 -3.27 -5.35 9.90
C VAL A 33 -3.84 -4.89 8.57
N SER A 34 -4.27 -3.63 8.46
CA SER A 34 -4.74 -3.04 7.20
C SER A 34 -3.71 -3.20 6.08
N HIS A 35 -2.44 -3.01 6.39
CA HIS A 35 -1.35 -3.06 5.43
C HIS A 35 -1.14 -4.45 4.81
N LEU A 36 -1.68 -5.50 5.43
CA LEU A 36 -1.59 -6.85 4.88
C LEU A 36 -2.59 -7.12 3.76
N PHE A 37 -3.52 -6.19 3.51
CA PHE A 37 -4.55 -6.37 2.49
C PHE A 37 -4.14 -5.75 1.17
N CYS A 38 -4.50 -6.44 0.09
CA CYS A 38 -4.38 -5.95 -1.28
C CYS A 38 -5.81 -5.89 -1.84
N ILE A 39 -6.27 -4.68 -2.15
CA ILE A 39 -7.67 -4.43 -2.53
C ILE A 39 -7.78 -4.28 -4.05
N LEU A 40 -8.78 -4.93 -4.62
CA LEU A 40 -9.05 -4.84 -6.05
C LEU A 40 -9.78 -3.54 -6.40
N ILE A 41 -9.21 -2.78 -7.34
CA ILE A 41 -9.86 -1.60 -7.90
C ILE A 41 -10.75 -2.09 -9.05
N LYS A 42 -12.07 -1.94 -8.85
CA LYS A 42 -13.07 -2.32 -9.84
C LYS A 42 -13.69 -1.10 -10.52
N ASP A 43 -14.93 -1.22 -10.95
CA ASP A 43 -15.65 -0.20 -11.71
C ASP A 43 -16.02 1.06 -10.92
N LYS A 44 -15.92 0.99 -9.61
CA LYS A 44 -16.23 2.10 -8.72
C LYS A 44 -15.14 3.17 -8.81
N PRO A 45 -15.49 4.46 -8.83
CA PRO A 45 -14.48 5.52 -8.79
C PRO A 45 -13.59 5.42 -7.56
N VAL A 46 -12.30 5.66 -7.76
CA VAL A 46 -11.31 5.57 -6.68
C VAL A 46 -11.61 6.54 -5.53
N GLU A 47 -12.14 7.71 -5.84
CA GLU A 47 -12.54 8.70 -4.84
C GLU A 47 -13.63 8.15 -3.90
N GLU A 48 -14.57 7.39 -4.44
CA GLU A 48 -15.64 6.76 -3.67
C GLU A 48 -15.09 5.64 -2.80
N MET A 49 -14.20 4.80 -3.36
CA MET A 49 -13.49 3.78 -2.59
C MET A 49 -12.71 4.39 -1.44
N ALA A 50 -11.96 5.46 -1.72
CA ALA A 50 -11.15 6.15 -0.73
C ALA A 50 -12.00 6.70 0.41
N ALA A 51 -13.14 7.30 0.09
CA ALA A 51 -14.06 7.82 1.09
C ALA A 51 -14.60 6.71 2.01
N GLU A 52 -14.96 5.57 1.44
CA GLU A 52 -15.44 4.42 2.22
C GLU A 52 -14.34 3.88 3.15
N MET A 53 -13.12 3.77 2.64
CA MET A 53 -11.98 3.30 3.43
C MET A 53 -11.62 4.30 4.54
N ASP A 54 -11.66 5.60 4.24
CA ASP A 54 -11.40 6.64 5.25
C ASP A 54 -12.43 6.58 6.38
N ALA A 55 -13.70 6.34 6.06
CA ALA A 55 -14.75 6.21 7.07
C ALA A 55 -14.52 5.02 8.00
N LEU A 56 -13.87 3.97 7.52
CA LEU A 56 -13.53 2.78 8.29
C LEU A 56 -12.16 2.86 8.96
N GLY A 57 -11.36 3.89 8.65
CA GLY A 57 -9.98 3.97 9.12
C GLY A 57 -9.10 2.88 8.51
N PHE A 58 -9.42 2.44 7.28
CA PHE A 58 -8.75 1.33 6.61
C PHE A 58 -7.77 1.83 5.55
N TYR A 59 -6.50 1.45 5.70
CA TYR A 59 -5.42 1.88 4.81
C TYR A 59 -4.63 0.66 4.33
N PRO A 60 -5.10 -0.03 3.26
CA PRO A 60 -4.41 -1.22 2.78
C PRO A 60 -3.01 -0.89 2.24
N GLY A 61 -2.11 -1.87 2.32
CA GLY A 61 -0.73 -1.73 1.85
C GLY A 61 -0.55 -1.87 0.36
N GLY A 62 -1.58 -2.34 -0.35
CA GLY A 62 -1.51 -2.53 -1.78
C GLY A 62 -2.86 -2.56 -2.46
N TYR A 63 -2.82 -2.43 -3.78
CA TYR A 63 -3.99 -2.47 -4.63
C TYR A 63 -3.70 -3.28 -5.88
N MET A 64 -4.71 -3.98 -6.38
CA MET A 64 -4.64 -4.64 -7.67
C MET A 64 -5.55 -3.89 -8.62
N THR A 65 -5.03 -3.48 -9.77
CA THR A 65 -5.82 -2.82 -10.79
C THR A 65 -6.35 -3.83 -11.81
N ASP A 66 -7.56 -3.60 -12.27
CA ASP A 66 -8.10 -4.29 -13.42
C ASP A 66 -7.61 -3.61 -14.70
N VAL A 67 -8.07 -4.05 -15.86
CA VAL A 67 -7.64 -3.50 -17.14
C VAL A 67 -8.30 -2.14 -17.36
N PHE A 68 -7.52 -1.07 -17.24
CA PHE A 68 -7.93 0.31 -17.50
C PHE A 68 -6.93 0.99 -18.43
N PRO A 69 -7.32 2.09 -19.10
CA PRO A 69 -6.35 2.92 -19.85
C PRO A 69 -5.21 3.38 -18.93
N ALA A 70 -3.99 3.43 -19.45
CA ALA A 70 -2.79 3.75 -18.67
C ALA A 70 -2.93 5.07 -17.89
N ARG A 71 -3.55 6.10 -18.49
CA ARG A 71 -3.80 7.37 -17.83
C ARG A 71 -4.65 7.18 -16.56
N LYS A 72 -5.71 6.38 -16.67
CA LYS A 72 -6.62 6.12 -15.55
C LYS A 72 -5.92 5.37 -14.41
N VAL A 73 -5.10 4.38 -14.74
CA VAL A 73 -4.30 3.65 -13.77
C VAL A 73 -3.37 4.59 -13.01
N LYS A 74 -2.66 5.44 -13.75
CA LYS A 74 -1.73 6.42 -13.15
C LYS A 74 -2.44 7.38 -12.22
N GLU A 75 -3.58 7.92 -12.63
CA GLU A 75 -4.38 8.84 -11.82
C GLU A 75 -4.88 8.16 -10.54
N ASN A 76 -5.39 6.93 -10.66
CA ASN A 76 -5.88 6.16 -9.52
C ASN A 76 -4.75 5.90 -8.51
N PHE A 77 -3.58 5.50 -8.98
CA PHE A 77 -2.43 5.22 -8.11
C PHE A 77 -1.99 6.48 -7.37
N LYS A 78 -1.95 7.63 -8.04
CA LYS A 78 -1.60 8.90 -7.40
C LYS A 78 -2.58 9.27 -6.30
N LYS A 79 -3.87 9.12 -6.54
CA LYS A 79 -4.91 9.43 -5.55
C LYS A 79 -4.82 8.51 -4.33
N LEU A 80 -4.59 7.24 -4.56
CA LEU A 80 -4.45 6.28 -3.46
C LEU A 80 -3.18 6.51 -2.67
N GLN A 81 -2.06 6.77 -3.33
CA GLN A 81 -0.79 7.04 -2.66
C GLN A 81 -0.84 8.31 -1.82
N ALA A 82 -1.61 9.32 -2.23
CA ALA A 82 -1.74 10.57 -1.50
C ALA A 82 -2.39 10.39 -0.10
N ARG A 83 -3.07 9.27 0.15
CA ARG A 83 -3.74 8.98 1.42
C ARG A 83 -2.79 8.46 2.50
N THR A 84 -1.58 8.10 2.17
CA THR A 84 -0.64 7.48 3.10
C THR A 84 0.78 7.94 2.83
N GLY A 85 1.59 8.00 3.89
CA GLY A 85 3.02 8.29 3.77
C GLY A 85 3.87 7.06 3.47
N ILE A 86 3.27 5.87 3.43
CA ILE A 86 3.98 4.64 3.15
C ILE A 86 3.80 4.27 1.67
N PRO A 87 4.89 3.96 0.95
CA PRO A 87 4.78 3.55 -0.45
C PRO A 87 3.89 2.32 -0.59
N LEU A 88 2.91 2.40 -1.50
CA LEU A 88 1.96 1.32 -1.75
C LEU A 88 2.51 0.35 -2.79
N LEU A 89 2.09 -0.90 -2.70
CA LEU A 89 2.34 -1.90 -3.72
C LEU A 89 1.16 -1.93 -4.68
N PHE A 90 1.46 -1.93 -5.97
CA PHE A 90 0.44 -2.00 -7.01
C PHE A 90 0.67 -3.22 -7.89
N ALA A 91 -0.38 -3.98 -8.10
CA ALA A 91 -0.36 -5.17 -8.93
C ALA A 91 -1.38 -5.04 -10.06
N SER A 92 -1.20 -5.79 -11.12
CA SER A 92 -2.13 -5.85 -12.24
C SER A 92 -2.48 -7.29 -12.55
N ASN A 93 -3.74 -7.51 -12.88
CA ASN A 93 -4.20 -8.80 -13.35
C ASN A 93 -4.29 -8.74 -14.88
N LEU A 94 -3.19 -9.13 -15.54
CA LEU A 94 -3.07 -9.07 -17.00
C LEU A 94 -3.29 -10.47 -17.57
N GLU A 95 -4.54 -10.75 -17.86
CA GLU A 95 -4.93 -12.04 -18.48
C GLU A 95 -5.06 -11.93 -20.00
#